data_97a4ce50805029ce27e58e814a7a7630
#
_entry.id   97a4ce50805029ce27e58e814a7a7630
#
_cell.length_a   1.000
_cell.length_b   1.000
_cell.length_c   1.000
_cell.angle_alpha   90.00
_cell.angle_beta   90.00
_cell.angle_gamma   90.00
#
_symmetry.space_group_name_H-M   'P 1'
#
loop_
_entity.id
_entity.type
_entity.pdbx_description
1 polymer ?
#
loop_
_entity_poly.entity_id
_entity_poly.type
_entity_poly.pdbx_seq_one_letter_code
_entity_poly.pdbx_strand_id
1 'polypeptide(L)'
;NLEYQQLVEEIDRIASSTEFNGVNLLNGEGDQLDFHVGSKGGAQNKIVYDISKTNATTSEIGIDGSSVEDKDGAVDAIESIDMAIQSISGQRASLGAIQTRLESSSTTLTIQSENQNIARSVIEDVDIAQSAAELASSTVIKEAGIAALAQANNIPNSALKLI
;
A
#
# COMPACT_ATOMS: atom_id res chain seq x y z
N ASN A 1 8.62 41.29 -22.81
CA ASN A 1 9.71 40.32 -22.54
C ASN A 1 10.02 40.21 -21.03
N LEU A 2 10.11 41.31 -20.27
CA LEU A 2 10.45 41.30 -18.84
C LEU A 2 9.53 40.38 -18.00
N GLU A 3 8.22 40.46 -18.18
CA GLU A 3 7.26 39.60 -17.49
C GLU A 3 7.40 38.14 -17.88
N TYR A 4 7.66 37.88 -19.17
CA TYR A 4 7.91 36.53 -19.68
C TYR A 4 9.14 35.89 -18.99
N GLN A 5 10.25 36.62 -18.90
CA GLN A 5 11.46 36.14 -18.22
C GLN A 5 11.22 35.87 -16.74
N GLN A 6 10.46 36.74 -16.05
CA GLN A 6 10.10 36.49 -14.65
C GLN A 6 9.23 35.21 -14.47
N LEU A 7 8.35 34.90 -15.43
CA LEU A 7 7.58 33.66 -15.39
C LEU A 7 8.47 32.42 -15.65
N VAL A 8 9.46 32.53 -16.52
CA VAL A 8 10.45 31.46 -16.75
C VAL A 8 11.28 31.21 -15.48
N GLU A 9 11.78 32.28 -14.82
CA GLU A 9 12.49 32.18 -13.53
C GLU A 9 11.61 31.57 -12.44
N GLU A 10 10.31 31.90 -12.42
CA GLU A 10 9.36 31.35 -11.44
C GLU A 10 9.13 29.84 -11.64
N ILE A 11 9.16 29.34 -12.90
CA ILE A 11 9.10 27.91 -13.17
C ILE A 11 10.31 27.20 -12.57
N ASP A 12 11.52 27.73 -12.74
CA ASP A 12 12.73 27.17 -12.15
C ASP A 12 12.70 27.24 -10.62
N ARG A 13 12.18 28.32 -10.06
CA ARG A 13 12.00 28.43 -8.62
C ARG A 13 11.06 27.36 -8.10
N ILE A 14 9.92 27.12 -8.76
CA ILE A 14 8.96 26.07 -8.41
C ILE A 14 9.61 24.70 -8.51
N ALA A 15 10.32 24.42 -9.60
CA ALA A 15 10.99 23.14 -9.82
C ALA A 15 12.03 22.85 -8.73
N SER A 16 12.80 23.87 -8.33
CA SER A 16 13.85 23.74 -7.30
C SER A 16 13.33 23.75 -5.86
N SER A 17 12.18 24.41 -5.61
CA SER A 17 11.62 24.53 -4.25
C SER A 17 10.59 23.46 -3.91
N THR A 18 10.14 22.67 -4.90
CA THR A 18 9.17 21.61 -4.67
C THR A 18 9.87 20.39 -4.08
N GLU A 19 9.71 20.21 -2.78
CA GLU A 19 10.29 19.10 -2.04
C GLU A 19 9.25 18.31 -1.24
N PHE A 20 9.53 17.06 -1.00
CA PHE A 20 8.80 16.22 -0.08
C PHE A 20 9.78 15.44 0.79
N ASN A 21 9.66 15.59 2.11
CA ASN A 21 10.55 14.95 3.09
C ASN A 21 12.05 15.23 2.84
N GLY A 22 12.39 16.46 2.40
CA GLY A 22 13.77 16.87 2.11
C GLY A 22 14.33 16.36 0.78
N VAL A 23 13.49 15.78 -0.08
CA VAL A 23 13.87 15.31 -1.42
C VAL A 23 13.18 16.21 -2.45
N ASN A 24 13.96 16.85 -3.32
CA ASN A 24 13.43 17.60 -4.45
C ASN A 24 12.81 16.65 -5.47
N LEU A 25 11.60 16.98 -5.95
CA LEU A 25 10.83 16.10 -6.80
C LEU A 25 10.80 16.49 -8.27
N LEU A 26 11.13 17.76 -8.59
CA LEU A 26 10.94 18.34 -9.92
C LEU A 26 12.20 18.91 -10.55
N ASN A 27 13.35 18.81 -9.89
CA ASN A 27 14.63 19.34 -10.40
C ASN A 27 15.49 18.25 -11.11
N GLY A 28 15.00 17.01 -11.17
CA GLY A 28 15.74 15.90 -11.77
C GLY A 28 16.94 15.40 -10.94
N GLU A 29 17.19 15.98 -9.75
CA GLU A 29 18.28 15.58 -8.86
C GLU A 29 17.77 14.61 -7.79
N GLY A 30 17.44 13.40 -8.19
CA GLY A 30 16.96 12.42 -7.21
C GLY A 30 17.30 11.00 -7.61
N ASP A 31 17.46 10.16 -6.58
CA ASP A 31 17.61 8.73 -6.75
C ASP A 31 16.26 8.08 -7.07
N GLN A 32 16.32 6.82 -7.47
CA GLN A 32 15.13 6.00 -7.64
C GLN A 32 14.44 5.76 -6.30
N LEU A 33 13.13 5.96 -6.25
CA LEU A 33 12.29 5.58 -5.12
C LEU A 33 11.72 4.18 -5.33
N ASP A 34 12.02 3.29 -4.41
CA ASP A 34 11.54 1.92 -4.41
C ASP A 34 10.37 1.77 -3.43
N PHE A 35 9.16 1.66 -3.96
CA PHE A 35 7.98 1.35 -3.15
C PHE A 35 7.81 -0.16 -3.03
N HIS A 36 8.02 -0.71 -1.84
CA HIS A 36 7.82 -2.12 -1.60
C HIS A 36 6.32 -2.42 -1.43
N VAL A 37 5.75 -3.18 -2.37
CA VAL A 37 4.31 -3.46 -2.49
C VAL A 37 3.98 -4.95 -2.41
N GLY A 38 4.87 -5.75 -1.86
CA GLY A 38 4.65 -7.19 -1.74
C GLY A 38 5.16 -7.77 -0.44
N SER A 39 4.73 -8.98 -0.11
CA SER A 39 5.12 -9.68 1.13
C SER A 39 6.48 -10.38 1.05
N LYS A 40 7.08 -10.47 -0.14
CA LYS A 40 8.35 -11.18 -0.37
C LYS A 40 9.39 -10.25 -0.95
N GLY A 41 10.67 -10.54 -0.70
CA GLY A 41 11.77 -9.86 -1.38
C GLY A 41 11.77 -10.12 -2.89
N GLY A 42 12.39 -9.20 -3.64
CA GLY A 42 12.55 -9.31 -5.09
C GLY A 42 11.98 -8.13 -5.86
N ALA A 43 12.47 -7.94 -7.10
CA ALA A 43 12.10 -6.79 -7.94
C ALA A 43 10.61 -6.77 -8.31
N GLN A 44 9.96 -7.94 -8.39
CA GLN A 44 8.53 -8.06 -8.69
C GLN A 44 7.61 -7.50 -7.58
N ASN A 45 8.14 -7.34 -6.35
CA ASN A 45 7.41 -6.78 -5.22
C ASN A 45 7.70 -5.30 -4.97
N LYS A 46 8.34 -4.65 -5.93
CA LYS A 46 8.67 -3.23 -5.89
C LYS A 46 8.05 -2.49 -7.06
N ILE A 47 7.53 -1.30 -6.80
CA ILE A 47 7.23 -0.31 -7.82
C ILE A 47 8.34 0.72 -7.74
N VAL A 48 9.09 0.84 -8.81
CA VAL A 48 10.22 1.77 -8.91
C VAL A 48 9.73 3.04 -9.56
N TYR A 49 10.02 4.17 -8.96
CA TYR A 49 9.84 5.50 -9.51
C TYR A 49 11.18 6.21 -9.62
N ASP A 50 11.51 6.63 -10.82
CA ASP A 50 12.74 7.32 -11.12
C ASP A 50 12.48 8.83 -11.14
N ILE A 51 12.93 9.52 -10.08
CA ILE A 51 12.76 10.97 -9.92
C ILE A 51 13.50 11.72 -11.03
N SER A 52 14.62 11.20 -11.53
CA SER A 52 15.39 11.85 -12.57
C SER A 52 14.59 12.10 -13.86
N LYS A 53 13.52 11.33 -14.09
CA LYS A 53 12.60 11.49 -15.23
C LYS A 53 11.51 12.52 -14.99
N THR A 54 11.44 13.11 -13.81
CA THR A 54 10.47 14.15 -13.45
C THR A 54 11.21 15.46 -13.24
N ASN A 55 11.76 15.97 -14.33
CA ASN A 55 12.48 17.24 -14.34
C ASN A 55 11.63 18.30 -15.03
N ALA A 56 11.26 19.34 -14.30
CA ALA A 56 10.46 20.47 -14.76
C ALA A 56 11.26 21.78 -14.81
N THR A 57 12.60 21.68 -14.75
CA THR A 57 13.46 22.87 -14.93
C THR A 57 13.32 23.42 -16.33
N THR A 58 13.47 24.72 -16.49
CA THR A 58 13.31 25.41 -17.78
C THR A 58 14.27 24.89 -18.83
N SER A 59 15.47 24.47 -18.43
CA SER A 59 16.47 23.89 -19.35
C SER A 59 16.04 22.51 -19.87
N GLU A 60 15.41 21.67 -19.04
CA GLU A 60 14.98 20.33 -19.46
C GLU A 60 13.69 20.38 -20.30
N ILE A 61 12.76 21.26 -19.96
CA ILE A 61 11.53 21.43 -20.74
C ILE A 61 11.70 22.31 -21.97
N GLY A 62 12.91 22.89 -22.18
CA GLY A 62 13.30 23.57 -23.41
C GLY A 62 12.77 24.99 -23.57
N ILE A 63 12.45 25.69 -22.48
CA ILE A 63 12.03 27.10 -22.51
C ILE A 63 13.12 28.06 -22.04
N ASP A 64 14.26 27.53 -21.58
CA ASP A 64 15.40 28.35 -21.19
C ASP A 64 15.94 29.14 -22.38
N GLY A 65 16.27 30.41 -22.16
CA GLY A 65 16.77 31.31 -23.19
C GLY A 65 15.76 31.75 -24.26
N SER A 66 14.50 31.33 -24.15
CA SER A 66 13.43 31.83 -25.05
C SER A 66 13.14 33.31 -24.77
N SER A 67 12.75 34.07 -25.78
CA SER A 67 12.50 35.51 -25.70
C SER A 67 11.31 35.92 -26.55
N VAL A 68 10.57 36.90 -26.06
CA VAL A 68 9.41 37.49 -26.76
C VAL A 68 9.66 38.99 -27.06
N GLU A 69 10.92 39.33 -27.40
CA GLU A 69 11.29 40.73 -27.73
C GLU A 69 10.83 41.12 -29.13
N ASP A 70 10.93 40.19 -30.06
CA ASP A 70 10.54 40.40 -31.45
C ASP A 70 9.50 39.35 -31.88
N LYS A 71 9.03 39.48 -33.13
CA LYS A 71 7.98 38.60 -33.67
C LYS A 71 8.48 37.17 -33.85
N ASP A 72 9.72 36.99 -34.31
CA ASP A 72 10.26 35.67 -34.59
C ASP A 72 10.57 34.94 -33.29
N GLY A 73 11.19 35.60 -32.31
CA GLY A 73 11.39 35.08 -30.98
C GLY A 73 10.09 34.75 -30.26
N ALA A 74 9.04 35.53 -30.49
CA ALA A 74 7.72 35.22 -29.92
C ALA A 74 7.08 33.96 -30.55
N VAL A 75 7.29 33.69 -31.83
CA VAL A 75 6.84 32.47 -32.49
C VAL A 75 7.61 31.25 -31.97
N ASP A 76 8.94 31.36 -31.87
CA ASP A 76 9.79 30.30 -31.34
C ASP A 76 9.49 30.00 -29.87
N ALA A 77 9.16 31.03 -29.05
CA ALA A 77 8.74 30.86 -27.68
C ALA A 77 7.42 30.10 -27.56
N ILE A 78 6.45 30.35 -28.45
CA ILE A 78 5.18 29.62 -28.47
C ILE A 78 5.43 28.11 -28.75
N GLU A 79 6.28 27.79 -29.76
CA GLU A 79 6.61 26.41 -30.08
C GLU A 79 7.33 25.71 -28.90
N SER A 80 8.27 26.39 -28.25
CA SER A 80 8.98 25.90 -27.08
C SER A 80 8.02 25.64 -25.89
N ILE A 81 7.05 26.54 -25.65
CA ILE A 81 6.04 26.38 -24.61
C ILE A 81 5.13 25.19 -24.94
N ASP A 82 4.73 25.00 -26.19
CA ASP A 82 3.89 23.86 -26.57
C ASP A 82 4.62 22.52 -26.34
N MET A 83 5.90 22.45 -26.66
CA MET A 83 6.73 21.29 -26.35
C MET A 83 6.88 21.06 -24.84
N ALA A 84 7.08 22.13 -24.08
CA ALA A 84 7.16 22.07 -22.60
C ALA A 84 5.85 21.53 -22.00
N ILE A 85 4.69 22.01 -22.47
CA ILE A 85 3.37 21.52 -22.03
C ILE A 85 3.21 20.03 -22.35
N GLN A 86 3.67 19.57 -23.50
CA GLN A 86 3.64 18.13 -23.86
C GLN A 86 4.55 17.31 -22.94
N SER A 87 5.76 17.78 -22.65
CA SER A 87 6.70 17.14 -21.74
C SER A 87 6.10 17.00 -20.34
N ILE A 88 5.62 18.09 -19.76
CA ILE A 88 4.98 18.09 -18.44
C ILE A 88 3.73 17.20 -18.42
N SER A 89 2.93 17.19 -19.48
CA SER A 89 1.76 16.32 -19.60
C SER A 89 2.15 14.85 -19.61
N GLY A 90 3.24 14.49 -20.30
CA GLY A 90 3.82 13.14 -20.29
C GLY A 90 4.31 12.71 -18.89
N GLN A 91 5.03 13.60 -18.21
CA GLN A 91 5.47 13.36 -16.83
C GLN A 91 4.28 13.16 -15.88
N ARG A 92 3.25 14.00 -15.97
CA ARG A 92 2.02 13.86 -15.18
C ARG A 92 1.28 12.56 -15.48
N ALA A 93 1.22 12.14 -16.74
CA ALA A 93 0.60 10.87 -17.10
C ALA A 93 1.35 9.67 -16.50
N SER A 94 2.69 9.72 -16.52
CA SER A 94 3.54 8.71 -15.88
C SER A 94 3.32 8.63 -14.37
N LEU A 95 3.27 9.78 -13.69
CA LEU A 95 2.95 9.87 -12.25
C LEU A 95 1.56 9.31 -11.95
N GLY A 96 0.55 9.66 -12.75
CA GLY A 96 -0.81 9.14 -12.61
C GLY A 96 -0.87 7.61 -12.78
N ALA A 97 -0.11 7.05 -13.71
CA ALA A 97 -0.02 5.60 -13.89
C ALA A 97 0.61 4.92 -12.64
N ILE A 98 1.67 5.50 -12.07
CA ILE A 98 2.30 4.99 -10.84
C ILE A 98 1.33 5.08 -9.67
N GLN A 99 0.64 6.21 -9.50
CA GLN A 99 -0.38 6.37 -8.48
C GLN A 99 -1.45 5.29 -8.57
N THR A 100 -2.02 5.06 -9.75
CA THR A 100 -3.02 4.01 -9.97
C THR A 100 -2.48 2.61 -9.64
N ARG A 101 -1.22 2.32 -9.97
CA ARG A 101 -0.57 1.06 -9.63
C ARG A 101 -0.38 0.90 -8.12
N LEU A 102 0.01 1.96 -7.42
CA LEU A 102 0.14 1.97 -5.95
C LEU A 102 -1.21 1.76 -5.26
N GLU A 103 -2.27 2.42 -5.72
CA GLU A 103 -3.64 2.25 -5.21
C GLU A 103 -4.13 0.82 -5.41
N SER A 104 -3.94 0.24 -6.61
CA SER A 104 -4.28 -1.15 -6.90
C SER A 104 -3.51 -2.13 -6.01
N SER A 105 -2.21 -1.90 -5.82
CA SER A 105 -1.37 -2.72 -4.94
C SER A 105 -1.80 -2.61 -3.48
N SER A 106 -2.11 -1.42 -3.01
CA SER A 106 -2.63 -1.18 -1.65
C SER A 106 -3.94 -1.93 -1.41
N THR A 107 -4.87 -1.87 -2.37
CA THR A 107 -6.14 -2.61 -2.30
C THR A 107 -5.89 -4.13 -2.26
N THR A 108 -4.99 -4.63 -3.10
CA THR A 108 -4.63 -6.06 -3.13
C THR A 108 -4.01 -6.51 -1.81
N LEU A 109 -3.12 -5.72 -1.23
CA LEU A 109 -2.50 -6.01 0.06
C LEU A 109 -3.51 -6.01 1.21
N THR A 110 -4.49 -5.11 1.17
CA THR A 110 -5.58 -5.08 2.15
C THR A 110 -6.40 -6.35 2.09
N ILE A 111 -6.80 -6.79 0.89
CA ILE A 111 -7.54 -8.05 0.69
C ILE A 111 -6.71 -9.26 1.13
N GLN A 112 -5.42 -9.28 0.82
CA GLN A 112 -4.52 -10.35 1.27
C GLN A 112 -4.41 -10.40 2.79
N SER A 113 -4.28 -9.24 3.44
CA SER A 113 -4.23 -9.14 4.90
C SER A 113 -5.53 -9.64 5.55
N GLU A 114 -6.68 -9.28 4.98
CA GLU A 114 -7.98 -9.77 5.45
C GLU A 114 -8.11 -11.28 5.30
N ASN A 115 -7.75 -11.83 4.13
CA ASN A 115 -7.77 -13.27 3.90
C ASN A 115 -6.83 -14.03 4.86
N GLN A 116 -5.65 -13.47 5.16
CA GLN A 116 -4.73 -14.04 6.13
C GLN A 116 -5.30 -14.01 7.55
N ASN A 117 -5.96 -12.91 7.93
CA ASN A 117 -6.63 -12.83 9.23
C ASN A 117 -7.79 -13.82 9.35
N ILE A 118 -8.60 -13.98 8.29
CA ILE A 118 -9.67 -15.00 8.25
C ILE A 118 -9.06 -16.41 8.38
N ALA A 119 -8.01 -16.71 7.61
CA ALA A 119 -7.34 -18.02 7.69
C ALA A 119 -6.73 -18.27 9.07
N ARG A 120 -6.17 -17.24 9.68
CA ARG A 120 -5.65 -17.30 11.06
C ARG A 120 -6.76 -17.56 12.07
N SER A 121 -7.88 -16.83 11.95
CA SER A 121 -9.06 -17.01 12.80
C SER A 121 -9.60 -18.45 12.74
N VAL A 122 -9.68 -19.03 11.53
CA VAL A 122 -10.12 -20.44 11.36
C VAL A 122 -9.19 -21.44 12.07
N ILE A 123 -7.90 -21.12 12.21
CA ILE A 123 -6.91 -22.00 12.83
C ILE A 123 -6.80 -21.77 14.35
N GLU A 124 -6.85 -20.51 14.78
CA GLU A 124 -6.58 -20.10 16.17
C GLU A 124 -7.84 -19.91 16.99
N ASP A 125 -8.95 -19.50 16.36
CA ASP A 125 -10.17 -19.18 17.12
C ASP A 125 -10.94 -20.46 17.44
N VAL A 126 -11.34 -20.56 18.70
CA VAL A 126 -12.18 -21.64 19.21
C VAL A 126 -13.59 -21.12 19.44
N ASP A 127 -14.60 -21.85 18.97
CA ASP A 127 -15.98 -21.59 19.35
C ASP A 127 -16.16 -21.92 20.84
N ILE A 128 -16.15 -20.87 21.65
CA ILE A 128 -16.28 -20.96 23.12
C ILE A 128 -17.61 -21.61 23.50
N ALA A 129 -18.68 -21.34 22.77
CA ALA A 129 -20.01 -21.90 23.10
C ALA A 129 -20.02 -23.41 22.84
N GLN A 130 -19.48 -23.87 21.72
CA GLN A 130 -19.37 -25.29 21.42
C GLN A 130 -18.42 -25.99 22.38
N SER A 131 -17.25 -25.42 22.64
CA SER A 131 -16.27 -26.00 23.57
C SER A 131 -16.82 -26.10 25.01
N ALA A 132 -17.58 -25.10 25.46
CA ALA A 132 -18.26 -25.13 26.76
C ALA A 132 -19.35 -26.21 26.81
N ALA A 133 -20.12 -26.40 25.73
CA ALA A 133 -21.12 -27.44 25.62
C ALA A 133 -20.49 -28.85 25.64
N GLU A 134 -19.38 -29.05 24.95
CA GLU A 134 -18.63 -30.31 24.95
C GLU A 134 -18.04 -30.61 26.35
N LEU A 135 -17.49 -29.59 27.02
CA LEU A 135 -16.99 -29.73 28.39
C LEU A 135 -18.09 -30.09 29.34
N ALA A 136 -19.26 -29.42 29.28
CA ALA A 136 -20.42 -29.72 30.10
C ALA A 136 -20.91 -31.15 29.87
N SER A 137 -21.06 -31.58 28.62
CA SER A 137 -21.43 -32.94 28.26
C SER A 137 -20.45 -33.98 28.79
N SER A 138 -19.15 -33.74 28.61
CA SER A 138 -18.09 -34.62 29.15
C SER A 138 -18.12 -34.72 30.69
N THR A 139 -18.42 -33.61 31.34
CA THR A 139 -18.56 -33.57 32.83
C THR A 139 -19.74 -34.41 33.27
N VAL A 140 -20.91 -34.28 32.63
CA VAL A 140 -22.12 -35.07 32.94
C VAL A 140 -21.85 -36.57 32.71
N ILE A 141 -21.20 -36.95 31.61
CA ILE A 141 -20.85 -38.36 31.34
C ILE A 141 -19.89 -38.90 32.39
N LYS A 142 -18.92 -38.11 32.82
CA LYS A 142 -17.98 -38.49 33.89
C LYS A 142 -18.70 -38.71 35.19
N GLU A 143 -19.59 -37.79 35.59
CA GLU A 143 -20.37 -37.91 36.84
C GLU A 143 -21.34 -39.12 36.80
N ALA A 144 -22.02 -39.32 35.65
CA ALA A 144 -22.86 -40.50 35.43
C ALA A 144 -22.07 -41.80 35.50
N GLY A 145 -20.87 -41.83 34.93
CA GLY A 145 -19.96 -42.99 35.03
C GLY A 145 -19.52 -43.30 36.43
N ILE A 146 -19.17 -42.28 37.21
CA ILE A 146 -18.84 -42.45 38.65
C ILE A 146 -20.03 -42.98 39.43
N ALA A 147 -21.23 -42.44 39.22
CA ALA A 147 -22.46 -42.91 39.88
C ALA A 147 -22.78 -44.39 39.51
N ALA A 148 -22.63 -44.72 38.22
CA ALA A 148 -22.84 -46.10 37.76
C ALA A 148 -21.83 -47.07 38.37
N LEU A 149 -20.54 -46.72 38.46
CA LEU A 149 -19.53 -47.51 39.15
C LEU A 149 -19.78 -47.68 40.63
N ALA A 150 -20.21 -46.60 41.32
CA ALA A 150 -20.58 -46.66 42.72
C ALA A 150 -21.78 -47.62 42.93
N GLN A 151 -22.78 -47.56 42.05
CA GLN A 151 -23.93 -48.48 42.10
C GLN A 151 -23.53 -49.94 41.77
N ALA A 152 -22.67 -50.14 40.78
CA ALA A 152 -22.18 -51.48 40.45
C ALA A 152 -21.38 -52.11 41.60
N ASN A 153 -20.57 -51.32 42.32
CA ASN A 153 -19.84 -51.79 43.50
C ASN A 153 -20.74 -52.09 44.71
N ASN A 154 -21.94 -51.52 44.79
CA ASN A 154 -22.91 -51.79 45.85
C ASN A 154 -23.76 -53.06 45.57
N ILE A 155 -23.90 -53.54 44.36
CA ILE A 155 -24.69 -54.71 44.00
C ILE A 155 -24.16 -55.99 44.68
N PRO A 156 -22.86 -56.31 44.68
CA PRO A 156 -22.34 -57.50 45.39
C PRO A 156 -22.61 -57.44 46.91
N ASN A 157 -22.48 -56.25 47.51
CA ASN A 157 -22.78 -56.07 48.94
C ASN A 157 -24.23 -56.26 49.27
N SER A 158 -25.16 -55.95 48.38
CA SER A 158 -26.59 -56.20 48.55
C SER A 158 -26.92 -57.69 48.40
N ALA A 159 -26.21 -58.41 47.49
CA ALA A 159 -26.35 -59.86 47.32
C ALA A 159 -25.85 -60.62 48.59
N LEU A 160 -24.73 -60.13 49.17
CA LEU A 160 -24.21 -60.72 50.41
C LEU A 160 -25.16 -60.55 51.65
N LYS A 161 -26.08 -59.61 51.66
CA LYS A 161 -27.06 -59.40 52.67
C LYS A 161 -28.28 -60.28 52.54
N LEU A 162 -28.45 -61.00 51.45
CA LEU A 162 -29.56 -61.92 51.15
C LEU A 162 -29.20 -63.38 51.37
N ILE A 163 -27.96 -63.67 51.71
CA ILE A 163 -27.43 -64.99 52.13
C ILE A 163 -27.20 -64.94 53.62
#